data_f14aa51aae477dc3f3eee8ebffab98a1
#
_entry.id   f14aa51aae477dc3f3eee8ebffab98a1
#
_cell.length_a   1.000
_cell.length_b   1.000
_cell.length_c   1.000
_cell.angle_alpha   90.00
_cell.angle_beta   90.00
_cell.angle_gamma   90.00
#
_symmetry.space_group_name_H-M   'P 1'
#
loop_
_entity.id
_entity.type
_entity.pdbx_description
1 polymer ?
#
loop_
_entity_poly.entity_id
_entity_poly.type
_entity_poly.pdbx_seq_one_letter_code
_entity_poly.pdbx_strand_id
1 'polypeptide(L)'
;MRNRKGESPMENTNVLFDRKRLVRLIVPLIVEQVLAVTVGMADMVMVSGAGETAVSGLSLVNTICVLLIVIFTSMASGGSVVGAQFLGSGDKKTACHAAEQLVMICGLIALVICGISFVGNRWILRVVYGSVEEQVMAYAVEYFFITSLSFPFLGIYNAGAALFRVMGNSNISMVTSIVMNALNIIGNAVFVFGFDMGVAGVALSTLISRAFASVVIFVLLHQEKYEIHCTKWFLVGWDKEMLKKIFSIGVPQALENSMFQIGKLLTQSMIAGFGTASIAANACAMTVEQLAFMPGSAMGLAMTTVVGQCVGAGDYKQARSYTKKLITGAYAFLWILNILLLAAAPLFAGAYNLSDGAYRMAVIVIRYHSICCMMIWPLAFTLPNTMRSAGDAKFTMTVSILSMWFVRIALAYLIGVSLHVGLLGVWIAQTLDWVVRAGFYIVRYLGHKWENKSVVRQQEKEILTE
;
A
#
# COMPACT_ATOMS: atom_id res chain seq x y z
N MET A 1 -6.39 43.52 49.96
CA MET A 1 -6.92 43.94 48.66
C MET A 1 -6.37 43.06 47.55
N ARG A 2 -7.28 42.35 46.88
CA ARG A 2 -7.29 41.82 45.51
C ARG A 2 -6.17 40.89 45.01
N ASN A 3 -6.50 39.63 45.00
CA ASN A 3 -6.49 38.66 43.89
C ASN A 3 -5.62 39.01 42.67
N ARG A 4 -4.65 38.16 42.42
CA ARG A 4 -4.32 37.76 41.03
C ARG A 4 -4.46 36.25 40.90
N LYS A 5 -5.48 35.86 40.14
CA LYS A 5 -5.82 34.53 39.72
C LYS A 5 -4.62 33.90 39.03
N GLY A 6 -4.44 32.61 39.33
CA GLY A 6 -3.49 31.76 38.62
C GLY A 6 -3.78 31.68 37.12
N GLU A 7 -2.87 32.14 36.34
CA GLU A 7 -2.67 31.66 34.97
C GLU A 7 -1.74 30.47 35.08
N SER A 8 -2.30 29.29 34.85
CA SER A 8 -1.50 28.10 34.62
C SER A 8 -0.55 28.39 33.45
N PRO A 9 0.74 28.03 33.55
CA PRO A 9 1.63 28.15 32.40
C PRO A 9 1.03 27.27 31.27
N MET A 10 0.64 27.90 30.16
CA MET A 10 0.41 27.18 28.91
C MET A 10 1.72 26.43 28.63
N GLU A 11 1.67 25.12 28.83
CA GLU A 11 2.69 24.20 28.34
C GLU A 11 2.91 24.52 26.85
N ASN A 12 4.04 25.11 26.55
CA ASN A 12 4.55 25.33 25.20
C ASN A 12 4.88 23.94 24.63
N THR A 13 3.83 23.13 24.36
CA THR A 13 3.99 21.87 23.66
C THR A 13 4.38 22.23 22.23
N ASN A 14 5.65 22.07 21.89
CA ASN A 14 6.15 22.18 20.53
C ASN A 14 5.34 21.20 19.66
N VAL A 15 4.32 21.72 18.99
CA VAL A 15 3.44 20.95 18.11
C VAL A 15 4.26 20.52 16.89
N LEU A 16 4.58 19.22 16.78
CA LEU A 16 5.41 18.67 15.72
C LEU A 16 4.76 18.87 14.32
N PHE A 17 3.44 18.75 14.24
CA PHE A 17 2.69 18.97 12.98
C PHE A 17 1.52 19.93 13.21
N ASP A 18 1.62 21.14 12.70
CA ASP A 18 0.51 22.05 12.63
C ASP A 18 -0.52 21.63 11.55
N ARG A 19 -1.69 22.25 11.54
CA ARG A 19 -2.75 21.94 10.58
C ARG A 19 -2.29 22.11 9.13
N LYS A 20 -1.48 23.14 8.86
CA LYS A 20 -0.98 23.45 7.51
C LYS A 20 -0.01 22.36 7.02
N ARG A 21 0.87 21.90 7.91
CA ARG A 21 1.84 20.83 7.62
C ARG A 21 1.14 19.48 7.39
N LEU A 22 0.07 19.18 8.16
CA LEU A 22 -0.76 18.00 7.95
C LEU A 22 -1.47 18.02 6.59
N VAL A 23 -2.09 19.13 6.21
CA VAL A 23 -2.76 19.25 4.90
C VAL A 23 -1.76 19.10 3.77
N ARG A 24 -0.57 19.73 3.89
CA ARG A 24 0.53 19.63 2.92
C ARG A 24 1.09 18.22 2.79
N LEU A 25 0.96 17.39 3.82
CA LEU A 25 1.32 15.99 3.78
C LEU A 25 0.21 15.15 3.14
N ILE A 26 -1.05 15.33 3.54
CA ILE A 26 -2.17 14.46 3.20
C ILE A 26 -2.67 14.65 1.76
N VAL A 27 -2.80 15.89 1.31
CA VAL A 27 -3.35 16.19 -0.04
C VAL A 27 -2.53 15.52 -1.15
N PRO A 28 -1.20 15.63 -1.19
CA PRO A 28 -0.39 14.91 -2.17
C PRO A 28 -0.54 13.39 -2.10
N LEU A 29 -0.70 12.82 -0.91
CA LEU A 29 -0.91 11.37 -0.74
C LEU A 29 -2.24 10.91 -1.33
N ILE A 30 -3.31 11.70 -1.17
CA ILE A 30 -4.60 11.40 -1.80
C ILE A 30 -4.46 11.44 -3.33
N VAL A 31 -3.81 12.46 -3.88
CA VAL A 31 -3.56 12.56 -5.32
C VAL A 31 -2.74 11.38 -5.84
N GLU A 32 -1.70 10.97 -5.11
CA GLU A 32 -0.86 9.82 -5.46
C GLU A 32 -1.69 8.51 -5.52
N GLN A 33 -2.63 8.31 -4.57
CA GLN A 33 -3.51 7.13 -4.57
C GLN A 33 -4.51 7.16 -5.74
N VAL A 34 -5.09 8.33 -6.07
CA VAL A 34 -5.97 8.49 -7.24
C VAL A 34 -5.23 8.12 -8.52
N LEU A 35 -4.02 8.64 -8.70
CA LEU A 35 -3.21 8.39 -9.87
C LEU A 35 -2.86 6.91 -10.02
N ALA A 36 -2.50 6.22 -8.94
CA ALA A 36 -2.15 4.81 -8.97
C ALA A 36 -3.30 3.93 -9.52
N VAL A 37 -4.54 4.24 -9.16
CA VAL A 37 -5.72 3.52 -9.69
C VAL A 37 -5.96 3.88 -11.15
N THR A 38 -5.89 5.16 -11.50
CA THR A 38 -6.18 5.65 -12.87
C THR A 38 -5.22 5.07 -13.90
N VAL A 39 -3.93 4.97 -13.57
CA VAL A 39 -2.91 4.43 -14.50
C VAL A 39 -3.12 2.95 -14.76
N GLY A 40 -3.41 2.16 -13.72
CA GLY A 40 -3.73 0.74 -13.93
C GLY A 40 -4.93 0.52 -14.87
N MET A 41 -5.92 1.41 -14.82
CA MET A 41 -7.05 1.38 -15.76
C MET A 41 -6.62 1.78 -17.18
N ALA A 42 -5.77 2.81 -17.31
CA ALA A 42 -5.29 3.28 -18.61
C ALA A 42 -4.43 2.19 -19.33
N ASP A 43 -3.55 1.51 -18.61
CA ASP A 43 -2.74 0.41 -19.16
C ASP A 43 -3.62 -0.70 -19.75
N MET A 44 -4.67 -1.11 -19.03
CA MET A 44 -5.60 -2.14 -19.49
C MET A 44 -6.37 -1.72 -20.75
N VAL A 45 -6.82 -0.47 -20.81
CA VAL A 45 -7.52 0.08 -21.98
C VAL A 45 -6.58 0.14 -23.20
N MET A 46 -5.33 0.55 -23.02
CA MET A 46 -4.38 0.64 -24.14
C MET A 46 -3.99 -0.73 -24.70
N VAL A 47 -3.85 -1.74 -23.83
CA VAL A 47 -3.55 -3.11 -24.29
C VAL A 47 -4.73 -3.78 -24.97
N SER A 48 -5.98 -3.36 -24.64
CA SER A 48 -7.16 -3.95 -25.29
C SER A 48 -7.15 -3.81 -26.83
N GLY A 49 -6.48 -2.79 -27.36
CA GLY A 49 -6.24 -2.63 -28.80
C GLY A 49 -5.34 -3.71 -29.45
N ALA A 50 -4.51 -4.41 -28.65
CA ALA A 50 -3.62 -5.49 -29.13
C ALA A 50 -4.29 -6.88 -29.17
N GLY A 51 -5.57 -6.98 -28.80
CA GLY A 51 -6.35 -8.20 -28.86
C GLY A 51 -6.54 -8.92 -27.51
N GLU A 52 -7.48 -9.83 -27.46
CA GLU A 52 -7.91 -10.52 -26.22
C GLU A 52 -6.81 -11.39 -25.61
N THR A 53 -6.01 -12.07 -26.44
CA THR A 53 -4.90 -12.92 -26.01
C THR A 53 -3.77 -12.09 -25.34
N ALA A 54 -3.52 -10.87 -25.86
CA ALA A 54 -2.55 -9.94 -25.29
C ALA A 54 -2.99 -9.43 -23.91
N VAL A 55 -4.27 -9.03 -23.78
CA VAL A 55 -4.87 -8.60 -22.48
C VAL A 55 -4.81 -9.72 -21.46
N SER A 56 -5.10 -10.96 -21.88
CA SER A 56 -5.03 -12.14 -21.02
C SER A 56 -3.62 -12.37 -20.50
N GLY A 57 -2.61 -12.37 -21.40
CA GLY A 57 -1.21 -12.52 -21.01
C GLY A 57 -0.73 -11.45 -20.02
N LEU A 58 -1.08 -10.19 -20.27
CA LEU A 58 -0.78 -9.07 -19.37
C LEU A 58 -1.42 -9.25 -17.98
N SER A 59 -2.69 -9.67 -17.96
CA SER A 59 -3.45 -9.86 -16.70
C SER A 59 -2.81 -10.93 -15.81
N LEU A 60 -2.35 -12.05 -16.40
CA LEU A 60 -1.64 -13.11 -15.67
C LEU A 60 -0.39 -12.56 -14.99
N VAL A 61 0.43 -11.81 -15.72
CA VAL A 61 1.68 -11.24 -15.19
C VAL A 61 1.39 -10.17 -14.15
N ASN A 62 0.38 -9.32 -14.35
CA ASN A 62 0.01 -8.30 -13.38
C ASN A 62 -0.35 -8.89 -12.02
N THR A 63 -0.98 -10.05 -11.96
CA THR A 63 -1.28 -10.75 -10.71
C THR A 63 0.00 -11.11 -9.95
N ILE A 64 1.04 -11.59 -10.64
CA ILE A 64 2.35 -11.85 -10.03
C ILE A 64 3.03 -10.54 -9.62
N CYS A 65 3.02 -9.54 -10.50
CA CYS A 65 3.62 -8.24 -10.22
C CYS A 65 3.04 -7.58 -8.97
N VAL A 66 1.72 -7.68 -8.73
CA VAL A 66 1.09 -7.15 -7.51
C VAL A 66 1.70 -7.76 -6.25
N LEU A 67 1.93 -9.09 -6.22
CA LEU A 67 2.57 -9.76 -5.08
C LEU A 67 4.00 -9.26 -4.85
N LEU A 68 4.77 -9.07 -5.93
CA LEU A 68 6.14 -8.58 -5.85
C LEU A 68 6.22 -7.11 -5.41
N ILE A 69 5.33 -6.27 -5.96
CA ILE A 69 5.23 -4.84 -5.59
C ILE A 69 4.88 -4.68 -4.11
N VAL A 70 4.01 -5.53 -3.58
CA VAL A 70 3.65 -5.54 -2.16
C VAL A 70 4.87 -5.79 -1.27
N ILE A 71 5.81 -6.66 -1.67
CA ILE A 71 7.07 -6.88 -0.94
C ILE A 71 7.90 -5.59 -0.93
N PHE A 72 8.10 -4.93 -2.07
CA PHE A 72 8.88 -3.70 -2.18
C PHE A 72 8.29 -2.56 -1.36
N THR A 73 6.97 -2.35 -1.46
CA THR A 73 6.29 -1.29 -0.71
C THR A 73 6.29 -1.53 0.80
N SER A 74 6.18 -2.80 1.22
CA SER A 74 6.21 -3.16 2.64
C SER A 74 7.61 -2.98 3.24
N MET A 75 8.66 -3.34 2.51
CA MET A 75 10.04 -3.09 2.93
C MET A 75 10.34 -1.60 3.01
N ALA A 76 9.93 -0.82 2.00
CA ALA A 76 10.05 0.63 2.00
C ALA A 76 9.31 1.26 3.19
N SER A 77 8.09 0.79 3.49
CA SER A 77 7.30 1.24 4.64
C SER A 77 7.99 0.90 5.97
N GLY A 78 8.51 -0.33 6.12
CA GLY A 78 9.23 -0.74 7.33
C GLY A 78 10.44 0.14 7.63
N GLY A 79 11.28 0.39 6.63
CA GLY A 79 12.44 1.27 6.80
C GLY A 79 12.06 2.73 6.98
N SER A 80 10.98 3.19 6.37
CA SER A 80 10.47 4.56 6.57
C SER A 80 10.01 4.81 8.01
N VAL A 81 9.45 3.79 8.68
CA VAL A 81 9.12 3.88 10.11
C VAL A 81 10.39 4.08 10.95
N VAL A 82 11.46 3.33 10.66
CA VAL A 82 12.75 3.50 11.36
C VAL A 82 13.30 4.91 11.15
N GLY A 83 13.33 5.37 9.89
CA GLY A 83 13.75 6.75 9.56
C GLY A 83 12.88 7.82 10.23
N ALA A 84 11.55 7.62 10.30
CA ALA A 84 10.63 8.53 10.96
C ALA A 84 10.91 8.64 12.47
N GLN A 85 11.18 7.52 13.14
CA GLN A 85 11.47 7.52 14.58
C GLN A 85 12.80 8.21 14.87
N PHE A 86 13.88 7.95 14.12
CA PHE A 86 15.15 8.65 14.31
C PHE A 86 15.07 10.13 13.96
N LEU A 87 14.32 10.49 12.93
CA LEU A 87 14.06 11.90 12.62
C LEU A 87 13.30 12.60 13.75
N GLY A 88 12.30 11.92 14.31
CA GLY A 88 11.51 12.41 15.44
C GLY A 88 12.31 12.56 16.73
N SER A 89 13.28 11.70 17.00
CA SER A 89 14.19 11.82 18.17
C SER A 89 15.24 12.94 18.00
N GLY A 90 15.33 13.56 16.81
CA GLY A 90 16.33 14.58 16.51
C GLY A 90 17.68 14.02 16.03
N ASP A 91 17.85 12.70 16.00
CA ASP A 91 19.07 12.05 15.51
C ASP A 91 19.05 11.94 13.97
N LYS A 92 19.34 13.06 13.32
CA LYS A 92 19.40 13.14 11.86
C LYS A 92 20.47 12.25 11.25
N LYS A 93 21.61 12.07 11.96
CA LYS A 93 22.71 11.25 11.47
C LYS A 93 22.30 9.78 11.33
N THR A 94 21.67 9.23 12.37
CA THR A 94 21.15 7.86 12.33
C THR A 94 19.96 7.73 11.38
N ALA A 95 19.12 8.77 11.22
CA ALA A 95 18.05 8.79 10.23
C ALA A 95 18.60 8.73 8.78
N CYS A 96 19.67 9.47 8.46
CA CYS A 96 20.35 9.38 7.16
C CYS A 96 20.96 8.01 6.94
N HIS A 97 21.62 7.44 7.96
CA HIS A 97 22.18 6.10 7.88
C HIS A 97 21.11 5.04 7.67
N ALA A 98 19.96 5.13 8.36
CA ALA A 98 18.81 4.26 8.14
C ALA A 98 18.26 4.37 6.70
N ALA A 99 18.26 5.58 6.13
CA ALA A 99 17.84 5.82 4.75
C ALA A 99 18.80 5.16 3.74
N GLU A 100 20.12 5.28 3.93
CA GLU A 100 21.11 4.61 3.09
C GLU A 100 20.94 3.08 3.11
N GLN A 101 20.80 2.50 4.32
CA GLN A 101 20.55 1.05 4.47
C GLN A 101 19.22 0.62 3.82
N LEU A 102 18.18 1.46 3.93
CA LEU A 102 16.87 1.18 3.32
C LEU A 102 16.96 1.16 1.80
N VAL A 103 17.53 2.18 1.18
CA VAL A 103 17.67 2.25 -0.29
C VAL A 103 18.49 1.09 -0.81
N MET A 104 19.60 0.77 -0.14
CA MET A 104 20.48 -0.34 -0.48
C MET A 104 19.74 -1.68 -0.42
N ILE A 105 19.05 -1.97 0.70
CA ILE A 105 18.38 -3.27 0.87
C ILE A 105 17.15 -3.43 -0.05
N CYS A 106 16.38 -2.36 -0.28
CA CYS A 106 15.27 -2.38 -1.23
C CYS A 106 15.76 -2.60 -2.66
N GLY A 107 16.86 -1.93 -3.05
CA GLY A 107 17.50 -2.15 -4.35
C GLY A 107 18.02 -3.57 -4.52
N LEU A 108 18.67 -4.12 -3.50
CA LEU A 108 19.18 -5.49 -3.53
C LEU A 108 18.09 -6.54 -3.60
N ILE A 109 17.07 -6.45 -2.75
CA ILE A 109 15.91 -7.37 -2.78
C ILE A 109 15.26 -7.32 -4.17
N ALA A 110 15.05 -6.11 -4.70
CA ALA A 110 14.47 -5.94 -6.02
C ALA A 110 15.36 -6.48 -7.15
N LEU A 111 16.69 -6.36 -7.02
CA LEU A 111 17.65 -6.93 -7.97
C LEU A 111 17.65 -8.48 -7.92
N VAL A 112 17.58 -9.07 -6.73
CA VAL A 112 17.47 -10.53 -6.56
C VAL A 112 16.17 -11.04 -7.19
N ILE A 113 15.04 -10.38 -6.90
CA ILE A 113 13.75 -10.74 -7.48
C ILE A 113 13.75 -10.53 -9.01
N CYS A 114 14.39 -9.47 -9.50
CA CYS A 114 14.61 -9.27 -10.94
C CYS A 114 15.37 -10.44 -11.55
N GLY A 115 16.50 -10.86 -10.96
CA GLY A 115 17.30 -11.98 -11.43
C GLY A 115 16.52 -13.30 -11.48
N ILE A 116 15.78 -13.61 -10.40
CA ILE A 116 14.92 -14.80 -10.33
C ILE A 116 13.82 -14.74 -11.41
N SER A 117 13.16 -13.59 -11.56
CA SER A 117 12.09 -13.41 -12.54
C SER A 117 12.61 -13.43 -13.97
N PHE A 118 13.81 -12.86 -14.21
CA PHE A 118 14.44 -12.81 -15.52
C PHE A 118 14.84 -14.21 -16.02
N VAL A 119 15.51 -15.00 -15.17
CA VAL A 119 15.98 -16.34 -15.50
C VAL A 119 14.82 -17.35 -15.50
N GLY A 120 13.91 -17.21 -14.54
CA GLY A 120 12.84 -18.17 -14.30
C GLY A 120 11.49 -17.82 -14.90
N ASN A 121 11.36 -16.77 -15.75
CA ASN A 121 10.08 -16.21 -16.18
C ASN A 121 9.09 -17.26 -16.74
N ARG A 122 9.53 -18.09 -17.68
CA ARG A 122 8.70 -19.13 -18.31
C ARG A 122 8.34 -20.25 -17.32
N TRP A 123 9.28 -20.60 -16.46
CA TRP A 123 9.05 -21.63 -15.42
C TRP A 123 8.06 -21.13 -14.37
N ILE A 124 8.22 -19.90 -13.86
CA ILE A 124 7.31 -19.29 -12.88
C ILE A 124 5.89 -19.25 -13.45
N LEU A 125 5.72 -18.76 -14.67
CA LEU A 125 4.40 -18.66 -15.31
C LEU A 125 3.77 -20.04 -15.52
N ARG A 126 4.54 -21.04 -15.93
CA ARG A 126 4.04 -22.42 -16.08
C ARG A 126 3.65 -23.06 -14.75
N VAL A 127 4.43 -22.85 -13.69
CA VAL A 127 4.13 -23.39 -12.35
C VAL A 127 2.86 -22.75 -11.78
N VAL A 128 2.68 -21.42 -11.97
CA VAL A 128 1.53 -20.69 -11.43
C VAL A 128 0.26 -20.93 -12.22
N TYR A 129 0.34 -20.98 -13.55
CA TYR A 129 -0.84 -21.00 -14.43
C TYR A 129 -1.03 -22.30 -15.21
N GLY A 130 -0.10 -23.24 -15.11
CA GLY A 130 -0.22 -24.56 -15.73
C GLY A 130 -0.32 -24.51 -17.26
N SER A 131 -1.37 -25.13 -17.81
CA SER A 131 -1.65 -25.19 -19.24
C SER A 131 -2.56 -24.04 -19.66
N VAL A 132 -1.96 -22.90 -19.99
CA VAL A 132 -2.62 -21.77 -20.65
C VAL A 132 -2.33 -21.88 -22.17
N GLU A 133 -3.21 -21.32 -22.99
CA GLU A 133 -3.01 -21.23 -24.45
C GLU A 133 -1.60 -20.70 -24.78
N GLU A 134 -0.92 -21.34 -25.74
CA GLU A 134 0.51 -21.05 -25.98
C GLU A 134 0.77 -19.61 -26.42
N GLN A 135 -0.19 -19.00 -27.12
CA GLN A 135 -0.10 -17.60 -27.54
C GLN A 135 -0.22 -16.63 -26.34
N VAL A 136 -1.13 -16.90 -25.40
CA VAL A 136 -1.26 -16.14 -24.14
C VAL A 136 0.01 -16.27 -23.31
N MET A 137 0.57 -17.49 -23.23
CA MET A 137 1.83 -17.74 -22.53
C MET A 137 3.00 -16.99 -23.17
N ALA A 138 3.06 -16.90 -24.49
CA ALA A 138 4.10 -16.17 -25.19
C ALA A 138 4.06 -14.67 -24.84
N TYR A 139 2.90 -14.04 -24.90
CA TYR A 139 2.71 -12.64 -24.46
C TYR A 139 3.03 -12.43 -22.98
N ALA A 140 2.63 -13.37 -22.13
CA ALA A 140 2.95 -13.30 -20.69
C ALA A 140 4.46 -13.37 -20.43
N VAL A 141 5.18 -14.27 -21.11
CA VAL A 141 6.65 -14.39 -20.99
C VAL A 141 7.35 -13.12 -21.46
N GLU A 142 6.97 -12.59 -22.60
CA GLU A 142 7.53 -11.36 -23.16
C GLU A 142 7.31 -10.15 -22.23
N TYR A 143 6.08 -9.97 -21.77
CA TYR A 143 5.74 -8.88 -20.84
C TYR A 143 6.47 -9.01 -19.51
N PHE A 144 6.51 -10.21 -18.92
CA PHE A 144 7.15 -10.46 -17.63
C PHE A 144 8.66 -10.27 -17.70
N PHE A 145 9.28 -10.70 -18.81
CA PHE A 145 10.71 -10.52 -19.06
C PHE A 145 11.10 -9.04 -19.02
N ILE A 146 10.43 -8.19 -19.81
CA ILE A 146 10.74 -6.76 -19.85
C ILE A 146 10.35 -6.06 -18.54
N THR A 147 9.18 -6.39 -17.98
CA THR A 147 8.70 -5.77 -16.72
C THR A 147 9.60 -6.11 -15.53
N SER A 148 10.16 -7.32 -15.49
CA SER A 148 11.08 -7.73 -14.41
C SER A 148 12.32 -6.86 -14.33
N LEU A 149 12.83 -6.35 -15.46
CA LEU A 149 13.95 -5.40 -15.50
C LEU A 149 13.63 -4.06 -14.82
N SER A 150 12.35 -3.74 -14.65
CA SER A 150 11.92 -2.52 -13.95
C SER A 150 11.94 -2.65 -12.42
N PHE A 151 12.04 -3.85 -11.86
CA PHE A 151 11.93 -4.08 -10.41
C PHE A 151 13.01 -3.38 -9.58
N PRO A 152 14.30 -3.39 -9.95
CA PRO A 152 15.33 -2.65 -9.20
C PRO A 152 15.01 -1.15 -9.10
N PHE A 153 14.55 -0.56 -10.20
CA PHE A 153 14.13 0.85 -10.23
C PHE A 153 12.92 1.10 -9.34
N LEU A 154 11.94 0.18 -9.38
CA LEU A 154 10.75 0.28 -8.55
C LEU A 154 11.08 0.16 -7.05
N GLY A 155 12.01 -0.72 -6.67
CA GLY A 155 12.48 -0.87 -5.29
C GLY A 155 13.12 0.40 -4.76
N ILE A 156 14.02 1.02 -5.52
CA ILE A 156 14.68 2.29 -5.17
C ILE A 156 13.66 3.43 -5.12
N TYR A 157 12.76 3.52 -6.10
CA TYR A 157 11.70 4.52 -6.12
C TYR A 157 10.81 4.45 -4.87
N ASN A 158 10.34 3.25 -4.50
CA ASN A 158 9.48 3.07 -3.32
C ASN A 158 10.19 3.46 -2.02
N ALA A 159 11.47 3.08 -1.86
CA ALA A 159 12.27 3.48 -0.71
C ALA A 159 12.43 5.00 -0.63
N GLY A 160 12.80 5.64 -1.73
CA GLY A 160 12.98 7.09 -1.78
C GLY A 160 11.69 7.87 -1.57
N ALA A 161 10.59 7.46 -2.22
CA ALA A 161 9.28 8.08 -2.03
C ALA A 161 8.82 7.96 -0.57
N ALA A 162 9.05 6.82 0.09
CA ALA A 162 8.73 6.64 1.50
C ALA A 162 9.56 7.57 2.41
N LEU A 163 10.85 7.77 2.12
CA LEU A 163 11.71 8.70 2.85
C LEU A 163 11.29 10.16 2.69
N PHE A 164 10.92 10.60 1.48
CA PHE A 164 10.38 11.95 1.28
C PHE A 164 9.06 12.16 2.03
N ARG A 165 8.20 11.16 2.10
CA ARG A 165 6.98 11.21 2.93
C ARG A 165 7.32 11.35 4.41
N VAL A 166 8.32 10.62 4.91
CA VAL A 166 8.79 10.72 6.30
C VAL A 166 9.26 12.13 6.66
N MET A 167 9.94 12.82 5.75
CA MET A 167 10.34 14.22 5.94
C MET A 167 9.16 15.22 5.86
N GLY A 168 7.93 14.74 5.66
CA GLY A 168 6.77 15.59 5.46
C GLY A 168 6.71 16.27 4.08
N ASN A 169 7.54 15.84 3.13
CA ASN A 169 7.64 16.41 1.79
C ASN A 169 7.00 15.50 0.73
N SER A 170 5.71 15.15 0.93
CA SER A 170 4.95 14.30 0.01
C SER A 170 4.77 14.90 -1.39
N ASN A 171 4.98 16.20 -1.56
CA ASN A 171 4.94 16.84 -2.87
C ASN A 171 5.95 16.24 -3.84
N ILE A 172 7.15 15.85 -3.35
CA ILE A 172 8.17 15.26 -4.21
C ILE A 172 7.73 13.88 -4.69
N SER A 173 7.22 13.02 -3.80
CA SER A 173 6.73 11.70 -4.20
C SER A 173 5.54 11.83 -5.15
N MET A 174 4.61 12.75 -4.90
CA MET A 174 3.47 13.02 -5.76
C MET A 174 3.90 13.50 -7.15
N VAL A 175 4.73 14.52 -7.23
CA VAL A 175 5.17 15.07 -8.54
C VAL A 175 5.95 14.03 -9.33
N THR A 176 6.84 13.29 -8.68
CA THR A 176 7.58 12.19 -9.35
C THR A 176 6.63 11.11 -9.83
N SER A 177 5.60 10.75 -9.06
CA SER A 177 4.55 9.81 -9.47
C SER A 177 3.74 10.34 -10.66
N ILE A 178 3.35 11.61 -10.67
CA ILE A 178 2.65 12.24 -11.80
C ILE A 178 3.49 12.13 -13.07
N VAL A 179 4.76 12.51 -13.01
CA VAL A 179 5.65 12.46 -14.18
C VAL A 179 5.90 11.03 -14.62
N MET A 180 6.12 10.09 -13.69
CA MET A 180 6.25 8.67 -14.01
C MET A 180 5.03 8.14 -14.76
N ASN A 181 3.83 8.46 -14.28
CA ASN A 181 2.57 8.02 -14.87
C ASN A 181 2.31 8.69 -16.23
N ALA A 182 2.63 9.96 -16.38
CA ALA A 182 2.54 10.67 -17.67
C ALA A 182 3.50 10.04 -18.69
N LEU A 183 4.75 9.77 -18.31
CA LEU A 183 5.72 9.10 -19.16
C LEU A 183 5.26 7.69 -19.56
N ASN A 184 4.64 6.95 -18.63
CA ASN A 184 4.08 5.63 -18.91
C ASN A 184 2.95 5.71 -19.93
N ILE A 185 1.96 6.59 -19.76
CA ILE A 185 0.84 6.76 -20.68
C ILE A 185 1.31 7.23 -22.07
N ILE A 186 2.20 8.23 -22.11
CA ILE A 186 2.77 8.72 -23.37
C ILE A 186 3.60 7.62 -24.05
N GLY A 187 4.43 6.92 -23.29
CA GLY A 187 5.22 5.80 -23.78
C GLY A 187 4.36 4.66 -24.34
N ASN A 188 3.27 4.29 -23.62
CA ASN A 188 2.30 3.32 -24.11
C ASN A 188 1.71 3.77 -25.47
N ALA A 189 1.29 5.03 -25.56
CA ALA A 189 0.75 5.56 -26.83
C ALA A 189 1.76 5.50 -27.97
N VAL A 190 3.01 5.87 -27.72
CA VAL A 190 4.09 5.85 -28.73
C VAL A 190 4.47 4.44 -29.13
N PHE A 191 4.72 3.54 -28.16
CA PHE A 191 5.21 2.20 -28.44
C PHE A 191 4.12 1.27 -28.98
N VAL A 192 2.89 1.37 -28.43
CA VAL A 192 1.78 0.51 -28.88
C VAL A 192 1.20 0.97 -30.21
N PHE A 193 0.86 2.27 -30.34
CA PHE A 193 0.19 2.78 -31.55
C PHE A 193 1.16 3.36 -32.57
N GLY A 194 2.33 3.88 -32.16
CA GLY A 194 3.32 4.45 -33.07
C GLY A 194 4.25 3.42 -33.69
N PHE A 195 4.75 2.48 -32.86
CA PHE A 195 5.70 1.44 -33.29
C PHE A 195 5.07 0.05 -33.40
N ASP A 196 3.78 -0.12 -33.13
CA ASP A 196 3.04 -1.38 -33.19
C ASP A 196 3.68 -2.53 -32.37
N MET A 197 4.26 -2.16 -31.20
CA MET A 197 4.99 -3.11 -30.35
C MET A 197 4.06 -3.94 -29.44
N GLY A 198 2.75 -3.68 -29.45
CA GLY A 198 1.79 -4.44 -28.65
C GLY A 198 2.15 -4.52 -27.15
N VAL A 199 2.21 -5.74 -26.63
CA VAL A 199 2.49 -6.00 -25.19
C VAL A 199 3.90 -5.58 -24.78
N ALA A 200 4.90 -5.79 -25.65
CA ALA A 200 6.27 -5.36 -25.39
C ALA A 200 6.39 -3.84 -25.22
N GLY A 201 5.60 -3.08 -26.01
CA GLY A 201 5.56 -1.62 -25.93
C GLY A 201 5.10 -1.12 -24.55
N VAL A 202 4.07 -1.73 -23.96
CA VAL A 202 3.59 -1.40 -22.61
C VAL A 202 4.62 -1.75 -21.54
N ALA A 203 5.29 -2.91 -21.68
CA ALA A 203 6.33 -3.31 -20.75
C ALA A 203 7.54 -2.36 -20.81
N LEU A 204 7.95 -1.95 -22.01
CA LEU A 204 9.05 -1.02 -22.22
C LEU A 204 8.74 0.37 -21.68
N SER A 205 7.54 0.87 -21.90
CA SER A 205 7.04 2.12 -21.32
C SER A 205 7.09 2.10 -19.79
N THR A 206 6.66 0.99 -19.18
CA THR A 206 6.72 0.77 -17.73
C THR A 206 8.16 0.74 -17.24
N LEU A 207 9.08 0.11 -17.95
CA LEU A 207 10.50 0.09 -17.62
C LEU A 207 11.10 1.51 -17.63
N ILE A 208 10.90 2.26 -18.71
CA ILE A 208 11.45 3.60 -18.90
C ILE A 208 10.90 4.57 -17.84
N SER A 209 9.59 4.56 -17.60
CA SER A 209 8.94 5.45 -16.64
C SER A 209 9.42 5.18 -15.20
N ARG A 210 9.56 3.91 -14.81
CA ARG A 210 10.09 3.52 -13.49
C ARG A 210 11.56 3.84 -13.34
N ALA A 211 12.38 3.63 -14.38
CA ALA A 211 13.78 3.99 -14.40
C ALA A 211 13.96 5.50 -14.20
N PHE A 212 13.21 6.30 -14.96
CA PHE A 212 13.22 7.77 -14.81
C PHE A 212 12.85 8.21 -13.39
N ALA A 213 11.74 7.72 -12.85
CA ALA A 213 11.28 8.07 -11.50
C ALA A 213 12.30 7.68 -10.42
N SER A 214 12.94 6.51 -10.58
CA SER A 214 13.99 6.02 -9.68
C SER A 214 15.21 6.93 -9.71
N VAL A 215 15.69 7.31 -10.88
CA VAL A 215 16.83 8.23 -11.02
C VAL A 215 16.53 9.58 -10.40
N VAL A 216 15.36 10.16 -10.68
CA VAL A 216 14.94 11.45 -10.10
C VAL A 216 14.92 11.39 -8.58
N ILE A 217 14.25 10.40 -7.99
CA ILE A 217 14.16 10.24 -6.53
C ILE A 217 15.55 10.02 -5.92
N PHE A 218 16.38 9.20 -6.56
CA PHE A 218 17.73 8.88 -6.09
C PHE A 218 18.64 10.12 -6.08
N VAL A 219 18.64 10.90 -7.16
CA VAL A 219 19.40 12.17 -7.24
C VAL A 219 18.89 13.18 -6.20
N LEU A 220 17.60 13.28 -6.00
CA LEU A 220 17.03 14.18 -4.99
C LEU A 220 17.44 13.77 -3.57
N LEU A 221 17.50 12.47 -3.27
CA LEU A 221 17.95 11.97 -1.96
C LEU A 221 19.42 12.27 -1.65
N HIS A 222 20.26 12.56 -2.64
CA HIS A 222 21.65 12.94 -2.42
C HIS A 222 21.86 14.44 -2.20
N GLN A 223 20.78 15.23 -2.17
CA GLN A 223 20.90 16.67 -1.92
C GLN A 223 20.84 16.95 -0.41
N GLU A 224 21.88 17.57 0.14
CA GLU A 224 22.04 17.93 1.55
C GLU A 224 20.96 18.92 2.08
N LYS A 225 20.22 19.54 1.19
CA LYS A 225 19.11 20.45 1.58
C LYS A 225 17.96 19.73 2.29
N TYR A 226 17.87 18.39 2.16
CA TYR A 226 16.83 17.59 2.79
C TYR A 226 17.28 17.07 4.16
N GLU A 227 16.33 16.96 5.10
CA GLU A 227 16.63 16.52 6.47
C GLU A 227 17.18 15.09 6.52
N ILE A 228 16.69 14.21 5.65
CA ILE A 228 17.25 12.88 5.40
C ILE A 228 17.82 12.88 3.99
N HIS A 229 19.10 12.60 3.88
CA HIS A 229 19.81 12.51 2.60
C HIS A 229 20.84 11.36 2.65
N CYS A 230 21.14 10.79 1.50
CA CYS A 230 22.15 9.77 1.35
C CYS A 230 23.48 10.45 0.98
N THR A 231 24.54 10.15 1.72
CA THR A 231 25.89 10.68 1.44
C THR A 231 26.66 9.80 0.47
N LYS A 232 26.36 8.49 0.46
CA LYS A 232 27.03 7.48 -0.34
C LYS A 232 26.17 7.04 -1.52
N TRP A 233 26.72 7.09 -2.73
CA TRP A 233 25.98 6.75 -3.95
C TRP A 233 25.77 5.24 -4.14
N PHE A 234 26.75 4.38 -3.85
CA PHE A 234 26.69 2.95 -4.13
C PHE A 234 27.35 2.05 -3.06
N LEU A 235 28.31 2.55 -2.29
CA LEU A 235 29.10 1.76 -1.35
C LEU A 235 28.69 2.07 0.09
N VAL A 236 27.55 1.55 0.47
CA VAL A 236 27.07 1.62 1.86
C VAL A 236 27.57 0.35 2.57
N GLY A 237 28.31 0.51 3.66
CA GLY A 237 28.70 -0.64 4.49
C GLY A 237 27.44 -1.31 5.10
N TRP A 238 27.48 -2.65 5.21
CA TRP A 238 26.39 -3.40 5.82
C TRP A 238 26.33 -3.15 7.32
N ASP A 239 25.24 -2.58 7.79
CA ASP A 239 24.93 -2.46 9.21
C ASP A 239 23.85 -3.48 9.57
N LYS A 240 24.29 -4.60 10.20
CA LYS A 240 23.40 -5.70 10.57
C LYS A 240 22.33 -5.27 11.58
N GLU A 241 22.67 -4.34 12.47
CA GLU A 241 21.72 -3.88 13.49
C GLU A 241 20.64 -2.98 12.89
N MET A 242 21.04 -2.04 12.04
CA MET A 242 20.09 -1.19 11.33
C MET A 242 19.20 -2.02 10.40
N LEU A 243 19.76 -2.97 9.66
CA LEU A 243 19.00 -3.89 8.83
C LEU A 243 18.01 -4.75 9.66
N LYS A 244 18.43 -5.24 10.84
CA LYS A 244 17.56 -5.98 11.76
C LYS A 244 16.36 -5.13 12.20
N LYS A 245 16.55 -3.83 12.46
CA LYS A 245 15.48 -2.88 12.78
C LYS A 245 14.53 -2.71 11.60
N ILE A 246 15.04 -2.48 10.39
CA ILE A 246 14.25 -2.36 9.16
C ILE A 246 13.45 -3.63 8.89
N PHE A 247 14.08 -4.80 8.95
CA PHE A 247 13.43 -6.09 8.75
C PHE A 247 12.41 -6.42 9.83
N SER A 248 12.61 -5.99 11.08
CA SER A 248 11.67 -6.24 12.17
C SER A 248 10.27 -5.64 11.94
N ILE A 249 10.18 -4.63 11.07
CA ILE A 249 8.93 -3.98 10.69
C ILE A 249 8.54 -4.35 9.25
N GLY A 250 9.49 -4.31 8.32
CA GLY A 250 9.22 -4.54 6.91
C GLY A 250 8.81 -5.98 6.58
N VAL A 251 9.47 -6.98 7.17
CA VAL A 251 9.14 -8.39 6.91
C VAL A 251 7.76 -8.77 7.43
N PRO A 252 7.37 -8.45 8.68
CA PRO A 252 6.00 -8.68 9.13
C PRO A 252 4.95 -8.02 8.24
N GLN A 253 5.18 -6.79 7.80
CA GLN A 253 4.28 -6.09 6.91
C GLN A 253 4.21 -6.72 5.51
N ALA A 254 5.34 -7.20 4.98
CA ALA A 254 5.37 -7.91 3.70
C ALA A 254 4.61 -9.24 3.78
N LEU A 255 4.80 -10.02 4.85
CA LEU A 255 4.07 -11.26 5.09
C LEU A 255 2.56 -10.99 5.25
N GLU A 256 2.17 -9.99 6.04
CA GLU A 256 0.78 -9.58 6.22
C GLU A 256 0.10 -9.29 4.88
N ASN A 257 0.72 -8.40 4.08
CA ASN A 257 0.17 -7.97 2.80
C ASN A 257 0.18 -9.10 1.76
N SER A 258 1.21 -9.95 1.72
CA SER A 258 1.27 -11.11 0.81
C SER A 258 0.21 -12.14 1.16
N MET A 259 0.03 -12.46 2.45
CA MET A 259 -1.03 -13.37 2.89
C MET A 259 -2.43 -12.81 2.60
N PHE A 260 -2.59 -11.48 2.68
CA PHE A 260 -3.84 -10.81 2.30
C PHE A 260 -4.15 -10.97 0.80
N GLN A 261 -3.14 -10.85 -0.07
CA GLN A 261 -3.33 -11.06 -1.51
C GLN A 261 -3.66 -12.52 -1.85
N ILE A 262 -2.98 -13.48 -1.20
CA ILE A 262 -3.28 -14.90 -1.36
C ILE A 262 -4.71 -15.20 -0.90
N GLY A 263 -5.13 -14.64 0.24
CA GLY A 263 -6.50 -14.79 0.73
C GLY A 263 -7.56 -14.20 -0.22
N LYS A 264 -7.26 -13.08 -0.86
CA LYS A 264 -8.12 -12.51 -1.94
C LYS A 264 -8.26 -13.47 -3.12
N LEU A 265 -7.18 -14.10 -3.57
CA LEU A 265 -7.22 -15.08 -4.66
C LEU A 265 -8.07 -16.29 -4.29
N LEU A 266 -7.96 -16.79 -3.06
CA LEU A 266 -8.79 -17.92 -2.59
C LEU A 266 -10.28 -17.56 -2.53
N THR A 267 -10.63 -16.38 -2.02
CA THR A 267 -12.03 -15.93 -2.01
C THR A 267 -12.56 -15.71 -3.43
N GLN A 268 -11.73 -15.23 -4.36
CA GLN A 268 -12.13 -15.10 -5.76
C GLN A 268 -12.34 -16.45 -6.44
N SER A 269 -11.57 -17.47 -6.10
CA SER A 269 -11.79 -18.86 -6.55
C SER A 269 -13.12 -19.40 -6.06
N MET A 270 -13.52 -19.12 -4.81
CA MET A 270 -14.84 -19.48 -4.30
C MET A 270 -15.98 -18.81 -5.10
N ILE A 271 -15.81 -17.51 -5.41
CA ILE A 271 -16.81 -16.74 -6.19
C ILE A 271 -16.96 -17.32 -7.60
N ALA A 272 -15.88 -17.81 -8.20
CA ALA A 272 -15.91 -18.46 -9.50
C ALA A 272 -16.85 -19.69 -9.52
N GLY A 273 -16.95 -20.39 -8.39
CA GLY A 273 -17.90 -21.50 -8.22
C GLY A 273 -19.39 -21.10 -8.23
N PHE A 274 -19.72 -19.81 -8.07
CA PHE A 274 -21.11 -19.34 -8.09
C PHE A 274 -21.61 -18.94 -9.50
N GLY A 275 -20.79 -19.14 -10.52
CA GLY A 275 -21.15 -18.89 -11.93
C GLY A 275 -20.73 -17.50 -12.46
N THR A 276 -20.85 -17.35 -13.78
CA THR A 276 -20.34 -16.19 -14.53
C THR A 276 -20.97 -14.86 -14.11
N ALA A 277 -22.27 -14.85 -13.76
CA ALA A 277 -22.94 -13.65 -13.27
C ALA A 277 -22.33 -13.13 -11.96
N SER A 278 -21.96 -14.04 -11.04
CA SER A 278 -21.29 -13.67 -9.78
C SER A 278 -19.87 -13.16 -10.00
N ILE A 279 -19.12 -13.75 -10.94
CA ILE A 279 -17.78 -13.27 -11.32
C ILE A 279 -17.85 -11.85 -11.87
N ALA A 280 -18.78 -11.59 -12.80
CA ALA A 280 -18.95 -10.28 -13.41
C ALA A 280 -19.39 -9.20 -12.39
N ALA A 281 -20.34 -9.54 -11.52
CA ALA A 281 -20.79 -8.67 -10.43
C ALA A 281 -19.64 -8.36 -9.45
N ASN A 282 -18.85 -9.37 -9.10
CA ASN A 282 -17.69 -9.20 -8.22
C ASN A 282 -16.61 -8.32 -8.85
N ALA A 283 -16.32 -8.48 -10.15
CA ALA A 283 -15.33 -7.64 -10.84
C ALA A 283 -15.72 -6.15 -10.82
N CYS A 284 -16.99 -5.84 -11.06
CA CYS A 284 -17.54 -4.50 -10.91
C CYS A 284 -17.40 -3.98 -9.46
N ALA A 285 -17.79 -4.79 -8.47
CA ALA A 285 -17.72 -4.42 -7.07
C ALA A 285 -16.27 -4.18 -6.58
N MET A 286 -15.31 -5.00 -7.01
CA MET A 286 -13.89 -4.83 -6.68
C MET A 286 -13.29 -3.53 -7.23
N THR A 287 -13.72 -3.08 -8.40
CA THR A 287 -13.28 -1.78 -8.95
C THR A 287 -13.78 -0.63 -8.07
N VAL A 288 -15.04 -0.69 -7.63
CA VAL A 288 -15.60 0.32 -6.72
C VAL A 288 -14.96 0.23 -5.33
N GLU A 289 -14.65 -0.98 -4.83
CA GLU A 289 -13.92 -1.18 -3.58
C GLU A 289 -12.59 -0.43 -3.55
N GLN A 290 -11.79 -0.51 -4.63
CA GLN A 290 -10.51 0.19 -4.71
C GLN A 290 -10.66 1.71 -4.58
N LEU A 291 -11.69 2.29 -5.19
CA LEU A 291 -12.02 3.71 -5.03
C LEU A 291 -12.48 4.01 -3.60
N ALA A 292 -13.32 3.15 -3.04
CA ALA A 292 -13.99 3.36 -1.75
C ALA A 292 -13.02 3.57 -0.59
N PHE A 293 -11.89 2.85 -0.52
CA PHE A 293 -10.95 2.93 0.59
C PHE A 293 -9.73 3.85 0.36
N MET A 294 -9.59 4.42 -0.83
CA MET A 294 -8.45 5.25 -1.23
C MET A 294 -8.11 6.39 -0.22
N PRO A 295 -9.07 7.20 0.28
CA PRO A 295 -8.74 8.24 1.25
C PRO A 295 -8.21 7.71 2.57
N GLY A 296 -8.75 6.58 3.01
CA GLY A 296 -8.30 5.90 4.24
C GLY A 296 -6.87 5.38 4.12
N SER A 297 -6.48 4.87 2.95
CA SER A 297 -5.12 4.45 2.66
C SER A 297 -4.13 5.62 2.70
N ALA A 298 -4.49 6.78 2.12
CA ALA A 298 -3.68 7.99 2.19
C ALA A 298 -3.47 8.46 3.64
N MET A 299 -4.51 8.39 4.48
CA MET A 299 -4.42 8.68 5.92
C MET A 299 -3.51 7.69 6.64
N GLY A 300 -3.53 6.41 6.26
CA GLY A 300 -2.61 5.39 6.78
C GLY A 300 -1.15 5.71 6.48
N LEU A 301 -0.84 6.16 5.26
CA LEU A 301 0.51 6.62 4.89
C LEU A 301 0.94 7.87 5.68
N ALA A 302 0.05 8.85 5.83
CA ALA A 302 0.32 10.04 6.64
C ALA A 302 0.58 9.66 8.12
N MET A 303 -0.12 8.65 8.63
CA MET A 303 0.04 8.16 10.00
C MET A 303 1.44 7.60 10.23
N THR A 304 2.03 6.92 9.27
CA THR A 304 3.42 6.41 9.35
C THR A 304 4.42 7.54 9.60
N THR A 305 4.26 8.65 8.92
CA THR A 305 5.11 9.85 9.10
C THR A 305 4.86 10.51 10.45
N VAL A 306 3.61 10.88 10.71
CA VAL A 306 3.25 11.74 11.85
C VAL A 306 3.41 11.00 13.17
N VAL A 307 2.87 9.78 13.26
CA VAL A 307 2.96 8.98 14.48
C VAL A 307 4.38 8.46 14.67
N GLY A 308 5.07 8.06 13.60
CA GLY A 308 6.46 7.61 13.66
C GLY A 308 7.39 8.66 14.26
N GLN A 309 7.28 9.92 13.81
CA GLN A 309 8.07 11.02 14.39
C GLN A 309 7.68 11.32 15.84
N CYS A 310 6.38 11.31 16.20
CA CYS A 310 5.95 11.51 17.59
C CYS A 310 6.48 10.41 18.51
N VAL A 311 6.45 9.15 18.06
CA VAL A 311 7.00 8.01 18.82
C VAL A 311 8.50 8.12 18.97
N GLY A 312 9.22 8.54 17.93
CA GLY A 312 10.66 8.82 17.97
C GLY A 312 11.01 9.92 18.97
N ALA A 313 10.23 10.99 19.01
CA ALA A 313 10.36 12.07 19.99
C ALA A 313 9.96 11.68 21.42
N GLY A 314 9.45 10.46 21.64
CA GLY A 314 8.94 10.03 22.94
C GLY A 314 7.61 10.66 23.35
N ASP A 315 7.00 11.48 22.49
CA ASP A 315 5.73 12.17 22.78
C ASP A 315 4.51 11.33 22.37
N TYR A 316 4.20 10.36 23.20
CA TYR A 316 3.03 9.49 22.99
C TYR A 316 1.69 10.22 23.17
N LYS A 317 1.67 11.38 23.86
CA LYS A 317 0.46 12.21 24.00
C LYS A 317 0.10 12.83 22.63
N GLN A 318 1.09 13.39 21.94
CA GLN A 318 0.89 13.89 20.57
C GLN A 318 0.60 12.74 19.61
N ALA A 319 1.30 11.59 19.70
CA ALA A 319 1.04 10.42 18.87
C ALA A 319 -0.43 9.98 18.92
N ARG A 320 -1.02 9.89 20.11
CA ARG A 320 -2.44 9.58 20.31
C ARG A 320 -3.37 10.67 19.76
N SER A 321 -3.02 11.93 19.96
CA SER A 321 -3.82 13.06 19.44
C SER A 321 -3.87 13.04 17.91
N TYR A 322 -2.72 12.84 17.25
CA TYR A 322 -2.67 12.75 15.80
C TYR A 322 -3.33 11.48 15.26
N THR A 323 -3.19 10.35 15.93
CA THR A 323 -3.94 9.14 15.56
C THR A 323 -5.44 9.42 15.53
N LYS A 324 -6.00 10.05 16.56
CA LYS A 324 -7.42 10.43 16.58
C LYS A 324 -7.77 11.39 15.42
N LYS A 325 -6.98 12.43 15.21
CA LYS A 325 -7.21 13.41 14.12
C LYS A 325 -7.19 12.74 12.74
N LEU A 326 -6.22 11.87 12.49
CA LEU A 326 -6.08 11.18 11.19
C LEU A 326 -7.19 10.14 10.98
N ILE A 327 -7.60 9.40 12.01
CA ILE A 327 -8.74 8.48 11.94
C ILE A 327 -10.04 9.26 11.71
N THR A 328 -10.27 10.37 12.42
CA THR A 328 -11.44 11.23 12.19
C THR A 328 -11.45 11.78 10.77
N GLY A 329 -10.28 12.22 10.27
CA GLY A 329 -10.13 12.65 8.88
C GLY A 329 -10.42 11.52 7.89
N ALA A 330 -9.93 10.31 8.15
CA ALA A 330 -10.22 9.13 7.33
C ALA A 330 -11.73 8.84 7.28
N TYR A 331 -12.41 8.88 8.43
CA TYR A 331 -13.87 8.75 8.49
C TYR A 331 -14.57 9.83 7.65
N ALA A 332 -14.23 11.10 7.83
CA ALA A 332 -14.87 12.20 7.11
C ALA A 332 -14.76 12.02 5.58
N PHE A 333 -13.55 11.74 5.07
CA PHE A 333 -13.35 11.53 3.64
C PHE A 333 -13.99 10.25 3.13
N LEU A 334 -13.93 9.15 3.89
CA LEU A 334 -14.57 7.89 3.53
C LEU A 334 -16.09 8.03 3.50
N TRP A 335 -16.69 8.75 4.44
CA TRP A 335 -18.14 8.99 4.44
C TRP A 335 -18.56 9.76 3.19
N ILE A 336 -17.90 10.88 2.87
CA ILE A 336 -18.22 11.67 1.67
C ILE A 336 -18.13 10.79 0.42
N LEU A 337 -17.02 10.08 0.25
CA LEU A 337 -16.81 9.26 -0.95
C LEU A 337 -17.78 8.07 -1.03
N ASN A 338 -17.97 7.33 0.07
CA ASN A 338 -18.82 6.14 0.06
C ASN A 338 -20.31 6.47 -0.03
N ILE A 339 -20.76 7.64 0.46
CA ILE A 339 -22.14 8.11 0.19
C ILE A 339 -22.32 8.37 -1.31
N LEU A 340 -21.35 8.98 -1.97
CA LEU A 340 -21.39 9.18 -3.43
C LEU A 340 -21.40 7.83 -4.18
N LEU A 341 -20.54 6.89 -3.77
CA LEU A 341 -20.48 5.54 -4.37
C LEU A 341 -21.76 4.75 -4.14
N LEU A 342 -22.37 4.87 -2.96
CA LEU A 342 -23.66 4.23 -2.64
C LEU A 342 -24.79 4.74 -3.54
N ALA A 343 -24.81 6.04 -3.81
CA ALA A 343 -25.78 6.64 -4.73
C ALA A 343 -25.47 6.28 -6.19
N ALA A 344 -24.19 6.26 -6.57
CA ALA A 344 -23.72 5.97 -7.93
C ALA A 344 -23.62 4.46 -8.24
N ALA A 345 -23.93 3.56 -7.30
CA ALA A 345 -23.83 2.11 -7.51
C ALA A 345 -24.57 1.60 -8.77
N PRO A 346 -25.80 2.06 -9.09
CA PRO A 346 -26.48 1.67 -10.31
C PRO A 346 -25.75 2.16 -11.58
N LEU A 347 -25.11 3.33 -11.53
CA LEU A 347 -24.35 3.90 -12.64
C LEU A 347 -23.11 3.06 -12.94
N PHE A 348 -22.36 2.67 -11.91
CA PHE A 348 -21.19 1.78 -12.06
C PHE A 348 -21.59 0.43 -12.63
N ALA A 349 -22.64 -0.21 -12.07
CA ALA A 349 -23.12 -1.50 -12.55
C ALA A 349 -23.65 -1.41 -14.00
N GLY A 350 -24.30 -0.31 -14.37
CA GLY A 350 -24.77 -0.06 -15.74
C GLY A 350 -23.65 0.12 -16.76
N ALA A 351 -22.53 0.72 -16.36
CA ALA A 351 -21.38 0.93 -17.23
C ALA A 351 -20.67 -0.40 -17.64
N TYR A 352 -20.87 -1.48 -16.88
CA TYR A 352 -20.26 -2.79 -17.14
C TYR A 352 -21.08 -3.69 -18.07
N ASN A 353 -22.24 -3.23 -18.59
CA ASN A 353 -23.14 -4.02 -19.46
C ASN A 353 -23.44 -5.42 -18.92
N LEU A 354 -23.73 -5.50 -17.61
CA LEU A 354 -23.99 -6.76 -16.91
C LEU A 354 -25.37 -7.32 -17.27
N SER A 355 -25.54 -8.65 -17.20
CA SER A 355 -26.86 -9.27 -17.22
C SER A 355 -27.71 -8.81 -16.03
N ASP A 356 -29.03 -8.85 -16.13
CA ASP A 356 -29.93 -8.37 -15.06
C ASP A 356 -29.66 -8.96 -13.69
N GLY A 357 -29.31 -10.26 -13.64
CA GLY A 357 -28.91 -10.92 -12.39
C GLY A 357 -27.60 -10.40 -11.82
N ALA A 358 -26.57 -10.25 -12.67
CA ALA A 358 -25.26 -9.73 -12.28
C ALA A 358 -25.36 -8.24 -11.87
N TYR A 359 -26.16 -7.45 -12.58
CA TYR A 359 -26.40 -6.04 -12.26
C TYR A 359 -26.99 -5.87 -10.86
N ARG A 360 -28.05 -6.62 -10.52
CA ARG A 360 -28.67 -6.56 -9.20
C ARG A 360 -27.70 -6.98 -8.10
N MET A 361 -26.95 -8.05 -8.32
CA MET A 361 -25.91 -8.50 -7.36
C MET A 361 -24.83 -7.45 -7.18
N ALA A 362 -24.32 -6.84 -8.25
CA ALA A 362 -23.29 -5.80 -8.17
C ALA A 362 -23.79 -4.58 -7.36
N VAL A 363 -25.00 -4.09 -7.64
CA VAL A 363 -25.59 -2.96 -6.91
C VAL A 363 -25.73 -3.25 -5.42
N ILE A 364 -26.23 -4.46 -5.08
CA ILE A 364 -26.39 -4.88 -3.67
C ILE A 364 -25.03 -4.92 -2.97
N VAL A 365 -24.05 -5.56 -3.59
CA VAL A 365 -22.70 -5.72 -3.02
C VAL A 365 -22.01 -4.37 -2.86
N ILE A 366 -22.05 -3.49 -3.87
CA ILE A 366 -21.44 -2.15 -3.80
C ILE A 366 -22.07 -1.33 -2.66
N ARG A 367 -23.41 -1.34 -2.56
CA ARG A 367 -24.13 -0.63 -1.48
C ARG A 367 -23.77 -1.18 -0.11
N TYR A 368 -23.79 -2.50 0.06
CA TYR A 368 -23.39 -3.17 1.29
C TYR A 368 -21.97 -2.80 1.68
N HIS A 369 -21.01 -2.93 0.75
CA HIS A 369 -19.61 -2.60 0.96
C HIS A 369 -19.41 -1.15 1.38
N SER A 370 -20.03 -0.19 0.67
CA SER A 370 -19.92 1.23 0.98
C SER A 370 -20.37 1.56 2.42
N ILE A 371 -21.48 0.96 2.86
CA ILE A 371 -21.97 1.13 4.25
C ILE A 371 -20.96 0.57 5.25
N CYS A 372 -20.48 -0.65 5.03
CA CYS A 372 -19.52 -1.29 5.93
C CYS A 372 -18.16 -0.55 5.94
N CYS A 373 -17.71 -0.05 4.78
CA CYS A 373 -16.50 0.74 4.65
C CYS A 373 -16.56 2.03 5.49
N MET A 374 -17.66 2.75 5.44
CA MET A 374 -17.88 3.95 6.26
C MET A 374 -17.81 3.67 7.77
N MET A 375 -18.23 2.49 8.22
CA MET A 375 -18.32 2.18 9.65
C MET A 375 -17.03 1.58 10.22
N ILE A 376 -16.41 0.63 9.52
CA ILE A 376 -15.42 -0.27 10.12
C ILE A 376 -14.02 -0.08 9.54
N TRP A 377 -13.91 0.25 8.24
CA TRP A 377 -12.65 0.21 7.51
C TRP A 377 -11.50 1.03 8.15
N PRO A 378 -11.70 2.27 8.65
CA PRO A 378 -10.63 3.04 9.28
C PRO A 378 -10.03 2.36 10.51
N LEU A 379 -10.84 1.65 11.30
CA LEU A 379 -10.36 0.94 12.49
C LEU A 379 -9.62 -0.35 12.13
N ALA A 380 -10.00 -1.00 11.04
CA ALA A 380 -9.38 -2.24 10.58
C ALA A 380 -8.08 -2.01 9.78
N PHE A 381 -7.95 -0.90 9.05
CA PHE A 381 -6.85 -0.68 8.11
C PHE A 381 -6.04 0.61 8.33
N THR A 382 -6.65 1.68 8.84
CA THR A 382 -5.92 2.93 9.13
C THR A 382 -5.30 2.87 10.52
N LEU A 383 -6.04 2.46 11.55
CA LEU A 383 -5.56 2.38 12.94
C LEU A 383 -4.29 1.51 13.13
N PRO A 384 -4.14 0.32 12.50
CA PRO A 384 -2.94 -0.49 12.67
C PRO A 384 -1.64 0.20 12.21
N ASN A 385 -1.73 1.25 11.36
CA ASN A 385 -0.53 2.02 10.99
C ASN A 385 0.07 2.77 12.18
N THR A 386 -0.73 3.16 13.18
CA THR A 386 -0.21 3.70 14.46
C THR A 386 0.70 2.69 15.16
N MET A 387 0.29 1.43 15.23
CA MET A 387 1.07 0.37 15.89
C MET A 387 2.32 0.03 15.10
N ARG A 388 2.21 -0.08 13.75
CA ARG A 388 3.37 -0.30 12.86
C ARG A 388 4.37 0.84 12.99
N SER A 389 3.90 2.09 13.04
CA SER A 389 4.74 3.29 13.21
C SER A 389 5.45 3.33 14.57
N ALA A 390 4.91 2.65 15.57
CA ALA A 390 5.54 2.47 16.87
C ALA A 390 6.48 1.24 16.95
N GLY A 391 6.58 0.42 15.89
CA GLY A 391 7.40 -0.79 15.85
C GLY A 391 6.64 -2.09 16.19
N ASP A 392 5.32 -2.04 16.46
CA ASP A 392 4.51 -3.22 16.82
C ASP A 392 3.93 -3.95 15.59
N ALA A 393 4.74 -4.10 14.54
CA ALA A 393 4.34 -4.70 13.28
C ALA A 393 4.05 -6.20 13.38
N LYS A 394 4.70 -6.93 14.30
CA LYS A 394 4.44 -8.36 14.52
C LYS A 394 3.02 -8.62 15.03
N PHE A 395 2.50 -7.76 15.89
CA PHE A 395 1.13 -7.87 16.39
C PHE A 395 0.12 -7.66 15.27
N THR A 396 0.30 -6.61 14.45
CA THR A 396 -0.61 -6.32 13.33
C THR A 396 -0.60 -7.46 12.31
N MET A 397 0.57 -7.98 11.97
CA MET A 397 0.73 -9.14 11.09
C MET A 397 -0.03 -10.37 11.63
N THR A 398 0.18 -10.72 12.91
CA THR A 398 -0.46 -11.91 13.50
C THR A 398 -1.98 -11.79 13.48
N VAL A 399 -2.53 -10.65 13.91
CA VAL A 399 -3.98 -10.41 13.88
C VAL A 399 -4.52 -10.49 12.46
N SER A 400 -3.86 -9.83 11.50
CA SER A 400 -4.31 -9.82 10.10
C SER A 400 -4.29 -11.20 9.46
N ILE A 401 -3.21 -11.99 9.67
CA ILE A 401 -3.09 -13.32 9.09
C ILE A 401 -4.13 -14.26 9.72
N LEU A 402 -4.23 -14.31 11.05
CA LEU A 402 -5.18 -15.18 11.71
C LEU A 402 -6.62 -14.82 11.35
N SER A 403 -6.97 -13.54 11.33
CA SER A 403 -8.29 -13.08 10.93
C SER A 403 -8.61 -13.43 9.48
N MET A 404 -7.65 -13.26 8.56
CA MET A 404 -7.83 -13.61 7.15
C MET A 404 -8.14 -15.08 6.96
N TRP A 405 -7.38 -15.96 7.61
CA TRP A 405 -7.51 -17.40 7.42
C TRP A 405 -8.70 -17.99 8.19
N PHE A 406 -8.85 -17.67 9.46
CA PHE A 406 -9.85 -18.28 10.34
C PHE A 406 -11.21 -17.57 10.32
N VAL A 407 -11.26 -16.28 9.98
CA VAL A 407 -12.52 -15.55 9.90
C VAL A 407 -12.95 -15.39 8.44
N ARG A 408 -12.16 -14.69 7.63
CA ARG A 408 -12.58 -14.36 6.26
C ARG A 408 -12.78 -15.59 5.39
N ILE A 409 -11.77 -16.47 5.28
CA ILE A 409 -11.84 -17.65 4.39
C ILE A 409 -12.83 -18.66 4.93
N ALA A 410 -12.80 -18.98 6.24
CA ALA A 410 -13.71 -19.94 6.83
C ALA A 410 -15.17 -19.49 6.75
N LEU A 411 -15.46 -18.21 7.07
CA LEU A 411 -16.82 -17.68 6.97
C LEU A 411 -17.28 -17.47 5.51
N ALA A 412 -16.36 -17.13 4.58
CA ALA A 412 -16.69 -17.08 3.16
C ALA A 412 -17.16 -18.43 2.64
N TYR A 413 -16.50 -19.53 3.04
CA TYR A 413 -16.95 -20.87 2.73
C TYR A 413 -18.28 -21.19 3.42
N LEU A 414 -18.40 -20.95 4.72
CA LEU A 414 -19.60 -21.25 5.49
C LEU A 414 -20.81 -20.47 4.97
N ILE A 415 -20.71 -19.14 4.85
CA ILE A 415 -21.84 -18.28 4.48
C ILE A 415 -22.08 -18.32 2.96
N GLY A 416 -21.01 -18.21 2.17
CA GLY A 416 -21.11 -18.14 0.71
C GLY A 416 -21.48 -19.49 0.08
N VAL A 417 -20.79 -20.58 0.49
CA VAL A 417 -20.94 -21.90 -0.12
C VAL A 417 -21.96 -22.75 0.65
N SER A 418 -21.75 -23.01 1.95
CA SER A 418 -22.58 -23.97 2.72
C SER A 418 -23.99 -23.45 2.98
N LEU A 419 -24.16 -22.17 3.29
CA LEU A 419 -25.48 -21.56 3.49
C LEU A 419 -26.11 -21.02 2.19
N HIS A 420 -25.45 -21.22 1.05
CA HIS A 420 -25.92 -20.81 -0.29
C HIS A 420 -26.25 -19.32 -0.45
N VAL A 421 -25.65 -18.44 0.37
CA VAL A 421 -25.86 -16.98 0.23
C VAL A 421 -25.11 -16.43 -1.00
N GLY A 422 -24.15 -17.19 -1.55
CA GLY A 422 -23.43 -16.85 -2.77
C GLY A 422 -22.48 -15.65 -2.59
N LEU A 423 -22.41 -14.79 -3.62
CA LEU A 423 -21.50 -13.66 -3.67
C LEU A 423 -21.62 -12.74 -2.43
N LEU A 424 -22.82 -12.38 -2.02
CA LEU A 424 -23.02 -11.51 -0.85
C LEU A 424 -22.48 -12.14 0.43
N GLY A 425 -22.57 -13.48 0.57
CA GLY A 425 -22.02 -14.21 1.70
C GLY A 425 -20.51 -14.05 1.84
N VAL A 426 -19.76 -14.04 0.73
CA VAL A 426 -18.31 -13.79 0.72
C VAL A 426 -17.99 -12.35 1.17
N TRP A 427 -18.77 -11.36 0.74
CA TRP A 427 -18.59 -9.97 1.17
C TRP A 427 -18.98 -9.74 2.63
N ILE A 428 -19.97 -10.47 3.15
CA ILE A 428 -20.27 -10.48 4.59
C ILE A 428 -19.11 -11.04 5.39
N ALA A 429 -18.52 -12.14 4.96
CA ALA A 429 -17.32 -12.72 5.59
C ALA A 429 -16.14 -11.74 5.61
N GLN A 430 -15.95 -10.98 4.53
CA GLN A 430 -14.95 -9.90 4.46
C GLN A 430 -15.20 -8.82 5.53
N THR A 431 -16.44 -8.41 5.71
CA THR A 431 -16.79 -7.39 6.71
C THR A 431 -16.62 -7.92 8.14
N LEU A 432 -16.96 -9.17 8.41
CA LEU A 432 -16.74 -9.80 9.71
C LEU A 432 -15.24 -9.90 10.05
N ASP A 433 -14.39 -10.19 9.06
CA ASP A 433 -12.93 -10.10 9.21
C ASP A 433 -12.49 -8.69 9.65
N TRP A 434 -13.06 -7.62 9.05
CA TRP A 434 -12.75 -6.25 9.44
C TRP A 434 -13.19 -5.93 10.88
N VAL A 435 -14.35 -6.43 11.31
CA VAL A 435 -14.86 -6.25 12.70
C VAL A 435 -13.89 -6.89 13.69
N VAL A 436 -13.48 -8.13 13.44
CA VAL A 436 -12.55 -8.86 14.30
C VAL A 436 -11.20 -8.14 14.38
N ARG A 437 -10.63 -7.73 13.25
CA ARG A 437 -9.38 -6.95 13.22
C ARG A 437 -9.51 -5.64 14.01
N ALA A 438 -10.57 -4.87 13.72
CA ALA A 438 -10.83 -3.61 14.41
C ALA A 438 -10.92 -3.80 15.92
N GLY A 439 -11.59 -4.84 16.40
CA GLY A 439 -11.68 -5.18 17.82
C GLY A 439 -10.31 -5.41 18.46
N PHE A 440 -9.47 -6.25 17.87
CA PHE A 440 -8.11 -6.50 18.37
C PHE A 440 -7.24 -5.24 18.35
N TYR A 441 -7.33 -4.42 17.30
CA TYR A 441 -6.55 -3.19 17.18
C TYR A 441 -7.00 -2.12 18.17
N ILE A 442 -8.31 -1.97 18.40
CA ILE A 442 -8.84 -1.05 19.41
C ILE A 442 -8.35 -1.45 20.80
N VAL A 443 -8.48 -2.74 21.17
CA VAL A 443 -8.01 -3.24 22.46
C VAL A 443 -6.51 -3.00 22.64
N ARG A 444 -5.70 -3.28 21.62
CA ARG A 444 -4.25 -3.04 21.66
C ARG A 444 -3.91 -1.57 21.80
N TYR A 445 -4.62 -0.71 21.06
CA TYR A 445 -4.44 0.73 21.08
C TYR A 445 -4.76 1.33 22.45
N LEU A 446 -5.93 0.98 23.01
CA LEU A 446 -6.37 1.46 24.31
C LEU A 446 -5.53 0.92 25.47
N GLY A 447 -4.98 -0.28 25.33
CA GLY A 447 -4.10 -0.90 26.32
C GLY A 447 -2.67 -0.33 26.34
N HIS A 448 -2.33 0.65 25.50
CA HIS A 448 -1.04 1.34 25.44
C HIS A 448 0.21 0.43 25.26
N LYS A 449 0.03 -0.85 24.98
CA LYS A 449 1.13 -1.82 24.86
C LYS A 449 2.04 -1.54 23.64
N TRP A 450 1.52 -0.85 22.63
CA TRP A 450 2.25 -0.42 21.45
C TRP A 450 3.31 0.67 21.73
N GLU A 451 3.12 1.47 22.79
CA GLU A 451 4.01 2.57 23.18
C GLU A 451 5.40 2.09 23.63
N ASN A 452 5.53 0.83 24.03
CA ASN A 452 6.79 0.24 24.49
C ASN A 452 7.61 -0.45 23.39
N LYS A 453 7.24 -0.28 22.10
CA LYS A 453 7.83 -0.98 20.96
C LYS A 453 8.73 -0.10 20.08
N SER A 454 8.97 1.15 20.47
CA SER A 454 9.83 2.10 19.74
C SER A 454 11.22 1.54 19.49
N VAL A 455 11.69 1.67 18.26
CA VAL A 455 13.03 1.23 17.82
C VAL A 455 14.13 2.06 18.51
N VAL A 456 13.89 3.36 18.68
CA VAL A 456 14.81 4.28 19.38
C VAL A 456 14.99 3.87 20.84
N ARG A 457 13.89 3.62 21.56
CA ARG A 457 13.93 3.14 22.94
C ARG A 457 14.61 1.78 23.12
N GLN A 458 14.49 0.90 22.13
CA GLN A 458 15.17 -0.39 22.20
C GLN A 458 16.70 -0.20 22.09
N GLN A 459 17.14 0.70 21.22
CA GLN A 459 18.56 1.03 21.10
C GLN A 459 19.13 1.66 22.38
N GLU A 460 18.42 2.60 23.01
CA GLU A 460 18.83 3.19 24.28
C GLU A 460 19.01 2.14 25.39
N LYS A 461 18.12 1.14 25.44
CA LYS A 461 18.22 0.03 26.40
C LYS A 461 19.38 -0.89 26.11
N GLU A 462 19.67 -1.20 24.85
CA GLU A 462 20.81 -2.01 24.43
C GLU A 462 22.13 -1.35 24.85
N ILE A 463 22.29 -0.04 24.60
CA ILE A 463 23.48 0.75 24.99
C ILE A 463 23.66 0.81 26.53
N LEU A 464 22.57 0.82 27.31
CA LEU A 464 22.63 0.86 28.77
C LEU A 464 22.93 -0.52 29.42
N THR A 465 22.85 -1.60 28.64
CA THR A 465 23.11 -2.98 29.09
C THR A 465 24.46 -3.52 28.65
N GLU A 466 25.17 -2.85 27.75
CA GLU A 466 26.58 -3.07 27.39
C GLU A 466 27.51 -2.23 28.29
#